data_f111502f34b952bcb890ac20b15e5419
#
_entry.id   f111502f34b952bcb890ac20b15e5419
#
_cell.length_a   1.000
_cell.length_b   1.000
_cell.length_c   1.000
_cell.angle_alpha   90.00
_cell.angle_beta   90.00
_cell.angle_gamma   90.00
#
_symmetry.space_group_name_H-M   'P 1'
#
loop_
_entity.id
_entity.type
_entity.pdbx_description
1 polymer ?
#
loop_
_entity_poly.entity_id
_entity_poly.type
_entity_poly.pdbx_seq_one_letter_code
_entity_poly.pdbx_strand_id
1 'polypeptide(L)'
;SDRRAIRDLVFYALRQKNSLIKQSKYISCRACVIALLQGQGVNLDQYFGTSEYGPPKLTVSELNLLPVERESDLHDIQDWLWPKWKESLGKDAENVAYTLKKRANIFLRVNTNKGNREQSIDTLEKDGIISEPHPNVCTALKVTKGSRKIRNSQAYKTGLVEIQDASSQASVLSINLNQNGPILDFCAGGGGKALALNAYFKQPIYAHDANVQRMKDLPLRAKRSGSDIRIVKSANLKKSFYGLVFCDVPCSGSGAWRRDPEGKWSLTQKKYENLLLMQEDILVTAAN
;
A
#
# COMPACT_ATOMS: atom_id res chain seq x y z
N SER A 1 14.91 -3.38 -17.90
CA SER A 1 14.33 -4.30 -18.90
C SER A 1 12.92 -3.83 -19.25
N ASP A 2 12.50 -4.13 -20.44
CA ASP A 2 11.25 -3.70 -21.09
C ASP A 2 10.01 -4.05 -20.24
N ARG A 3 9.97 -5.24 -19.65
CA ARG A 3 8.88 -5.66 -18.74
C ARG A 3 8.63 -4.67 -17.62
N ARG A 4 9.68 -4.02 -17.14
CA ARG A 4 9.55 -3.04 -16.08
C ARG A 4 9.03 -1.70 -16.59
N ALA A 5 9.55 -1.23 -17.73
CA ALA A 5 9.07 -0.02 -18.37
C ALA A 5 7.58 -0.14 -18.69
N ILE A 6 7.17 -1.28 -19.26
CA ILE A 6 5.77 -1.60 -19.53
C ILE A 6 4.94 -1.57 -18.25
N ARG A 7 5.36 -2.26 -17.19
CA ARG A 7 4.64 -2.26 -15.91
C ARG A 7 4.51 -0.86 -15.33
N ASP A 8 5.58 -0.09 -15.31
CA ASP A 8 5.57 1.26 -14.74
C ASP A 8 4.64 2.18 -15.56
N LEU A 9 4.61 2.05 -16.90
CA LEU A 9 3.69 2.75 -17.79
C LEU A 9 2.23 2.36 -17.52
N VAL A 10 1.94 1.06 -17.44
CA VAL A 10 0.59 0.54 -17.13
C VAL A 10 0.11 1.06 -15.77
N PHE A 11 0.97 1.02 -14.74
CA PHE A 11 0.61 1.51 -13.41
C PHE A 11 0.39 3.02 -13.39
N TYR A 12 1.15 3.78 -14.18
CA TYR A 12 0.90 5.21 -14.36
C TYR A 12 -0.47 5.46 -14.99
N ALA A 13 -0.77 4.77 -16.08
CA ALA A 13 -2.06 4.89 -16.76
C ALA A 13 -3.24 4.50 -15.84
N LEU A 14 -3.12 3.39 -15.11
CA LEU A 14 -4.16 2.96 -14.16
C LEU A 14 -4.40 3.97 -13.02
N ARG A 15 -3.36 4.66 -12.55
CA ARG A 15 -3.56 5.70 -11.51
C ARG A 15 -4.38 6.88 -12.01
N GLN A 16 -4.36 7.17 -13.32
CA GLN A 16 -4.97 8.33 -13.96
C GLN A 16 -5.98 7.93 -15.05
N LYS A 17 -6.58 6.75 -14.92
CA LYS A 17 -7.40 6.13 -15.97
C LYS A 17 -8.54 7.04 -16.45
N ASN A 18 -9.31 7.64 -15.53
CA ASN A 18 -10.43 8.48 -15.91
C ASN A 18 -9.98 9.76 -16.58
N SER A 19 -8.93 10.41 -16.02
CA SER A 19 -8.31 11.59 -16.62
C SER A 19 -7.87 11.31 -18.05
N LEU A 20 -7.15 10.20 -18.28
CA LEU A 20 -6.62 9.84 -19.59
C LEU A 20 -7.74 9.48 -20.59
N ILE A 21 -8.81 8.78 -20.15
CA ILE A 21 -9.97 8.47 -20.99
C ILE A 21 -10.70 9.75 -21.40
N LYS A 22 -10.87 10.70 -20.48
CA LYS A 22 -11.54 11.98 -20.80
C LYS A 22 -10.70 12.86 -21.74
N GLN A 23 -9.37 12.79 -21.65
CA GLN A 23 -8.47 13.51 -22.58
C GLN A 23 -8.46 12.90 -23.99
N SER A 24 -8.74 11.62 -24.11
CA SER A 24 -8.75 10.90 -25.39
C SER A 24 -10.16 10.83 -25.96
N LYS A 25 -10.35 11.18 -27.24
CA LYS A 25 -11.65 11.00 -27.93
C LYS A 25 -12.11 9.54 -27.99
N TYR A 26 -11.20 8.59 -27.77
CA TYR A 26 -11.44 7.15 -27.93
C TYR A 26 -11.02 6.41 -26.67
N ILE A 27 -11.87 5.49 -26.23
CA ILE A 27 -11.56 4.59 -25.11
C ILE A 27 -10.71 3.44 -25.66
N SER A 28 -9.40 3.64 -25.68
CA SER A 28 -8.44 2.58 -26.03
C SER A 28 -7.18 2.67 -25.18
N CYS A 29 -6.49 1.53 -24.98
CA CYS A 29 -5.20 1.51 -24.27
C CYS A 29 -4.16 2.40 -24.98
N ARG A 30 -4.17 2.42 -26.32
CA ARG A 30 -3.27 3.24 -27.13
C ARG A 30 -3.51 4.73 -26.88
N ALA A 31 -4.77 5.18 -26.88
CA ALA A 31 -5.13 6.57 -26.60
C ALA A 31 -4.73 7.00 -25.19
N CYS A 32 -4.94 6.13 -24.19
CA CYS A 32 -4.47 6.40 -22.81
C CYS A 32 -2.94 6.56 -22.74
N VAL A 33 -2.16 5.75 -23.46
CA VAL A 33 -0.71 5.86 -23.49
C VAL A 33 -0.26 7.14 -24.19
N ILE A 34 -0.88 7.51 -25.30
CA ILE A 34 -0.61 8.77 -26.00
C ILE A 34 -0.87 9.96 -25.07
N ALA A 35 -2.04 10.03 -24.44
CA ALA A 35 -2.38 11.07 -23.49
C ALA A 35 -1.38 11.16 -22.33
N LEU A 36 -0.98 10.00 -21.79
CA LEU A 36 0.01 9.93 -20.71
C LEU A 36 1.38 10.49 -21.14
N LEU A 37 1.88 10.10 -22.30
CA LEU A 37 3.18 10.54 -22.82
C LEU A 37 3.17 12.04 -23.15
N GLN A 38 2.07 12.54 -23.74
CA GLN A 38 1.89 13.98 -23.98
C GLN A 38 1.89 14.79 -22.67
N GLY A 39 1.16 14.32 -21.66
CA GLY A 39 1.13 14.94 -20.34
C GLY A 39 2.49 14.94 -19.62
N GLN A 40 3.40 14.06 -20.01
CA GLN A 40 4.79 14.02 -19.54
C GLN A 40 5.76 14.88 -20.38
N GLY A 41 5.27 15.56 -21.43
CA GLY A 41 6.10 16.35 -22.32
C GLY A 41 7.02 15.53 -23.25
N VAL A 42 6.69 14.23 -23.43
CA VAL A 42 7.48 13.33 -24.27
C VAL A 42 7.20 13.60 -25.74
N ASN A 43 8.25 13.69 -26.55
CA ASN A 43 8.11 13.78 -28.02
C ASN A 43 7.65 12.42 -28.58
N LEU A 44 6.40 12.36 -29.03
CA LEU A 44 5.76 11.15 -29.51
C LEU A 44 6.38 10.59 -30.79
N ASP A 45 6.95 11.45 -31.65
CA ASP A 45 7.58 11.04 -32.92
C ASP A 45 8.80 10.14 -32.70
N GLN A 46 9.36 10.13 -31.49
CA GLN A 46 10.46 9.24 -31.12
C GLN A 46 10.01 7.79 -30.85
N TYR A 47 8.70 7.57 -30.68
CA TYR A 47 8.16 6.27 -30.26
C TYR A 47 7.18 5.68 -31.28
N PHE A 48 6.51 6.51 -32.07
CA PHE A 48 5.47 6.09 -33.00
C PHE A 48 5.96 6.21 -34.44
N GLY A 49 5.82 5.13 -35.21
CA GLY A 49 6.23 5.11 -36.61
C GLY A 49 7.73 5.08 -36.85
N THR A 50 8.54 4.72 -35.85
CA THR A 50 10.01 4.74 -35.91
C THR A 50 10.62 3.42 -36.42
N SER A 51 9.88 2.33 -36.39
CA SER A 51 10.35 1.03 -36.86
C SER A 51 9.19 0.13 -37.32
N GLU A 52 9.48 -0.88 -38.13
CA GLU A 52 8.54 -1.87 -38.62
C GLU A 52 7.84 -2.66 -37.50
N TYR A 53 8.55 -2.91 -36.39
CA TYR A 53 8.06 -3.63 -35.21
C TYR A 53 7.55 -2.71 -34.10
N GLY A 54 7.62 -1.40 -34.30
CA GLY A 54 7.15 -0.38 -33.37
C GLY A 54 5.65 -0.09 -33.48
N PRO A 55 5.09 0.72 -32.57
CA PRO A 55 3.73 1.16 -32.71
C PRO A 55 3.56 2.00 -33.99
N PRO A 56 2.43 1.83 -34.72
CA PRO A 56 2.20 2.54 -35.98
C PRO A 56 2.19 4.06 -35.78
N LYS A 57 2.47 4.79 -36.86
CA LYS A 57 2.47 6.27 -36.87
C LYS A 57 1.16 6.81 -36.33
N LEU A 58 1.22 7.94 -35.63
CA LEU A 58 0.03 8.59 -35.08
C LEU A 58 -0.87 9.14 -36.19
N THR A 59 -2.16 8.99 -36.00
CA THR A 59 -3.16 9.62 -36.87
C THR A 59 -3.41 11.07 -36.43
N VAL A 60 -3.97 11.90 -37.33
CA VAL A 60 -4.35 13.28 -37.02
C VAL A 60 -5.35 13.34 -35.85
N SER A 61 -6.25 12.35 -35.77
CA SER A 61 -7.23 12.28 -34.69
C SER A 61 -6.62 11.93 -33.34
N GLU A 62 -5.51 11.19 -33.31
CA GLU A 62 -4.78 10.86 -32.08
C GLU A 62 -3.92 12.01 -31.57
N LEU A 63 -3.52 12.92 -32.44
CA LEU A 63 -2.76 14.12 -32.06
C LEU A 63 -3.64 15.22 -31.42
N ASN A 64 -4.94 15.23 -31.75
CA ASN A 64 -5.91 16.19 -31.25
C ASN A 64 -6.59 15.68 -29.98
N LEU A 65 -5.84 15.53 -28.88
CA LEU A 65 -6.42 15.26 -27.57
C LEU A 65 -7.17 16.50 -27.07
N LEU A 66 -8.31 16.26 -26.43
CA LEU A 66 -9.06 17.35 -25.81
C LEU A 66 -8.27 17.90 -24.59
N PRO A 67 -8.11 19.20 -24.45
CA PRO A 67 -7.54 19.77 -23.24
C PRO A 67 -8.43 19.40 -22.06
N VAL A 68 -7.81 19.12 -20.92
CA VAL A 68 -8.53 18.95 -19.65
C VAL A 68 -9.04 20.31 -19.23
N GLU A 69 -10.35 20.52 -19.28
CA GLU A 69 -10.95 21.83 -18.99
C GLU A 69 -10.75 22.25 -17.54
N ARG A 70 -10.75 21.28 -16.60
CA ARG A 70 -10.41 21.50 -15.18
C ARG A 70 -9.79 20.25 -14.57
N GLU A 71 -8.61 20.38 -14.01
CA GLU A 71 -7.95 19.29 -13.30
C GLU A 71 -8.73 18.86 -12.06
N SER A 72 -9.52 19.77 -11.46
CA SER A 72 -10.41 19.53 -10.32
C SER A 72 -11.55 18.56 -10.60
N ASP A 73 -11.99 18.43 -11.86
CA ASP A 73 -13.11 17.57 -12.24
C ASP A 73 -12.66 16.11 -12.49
N LEU A 74 -11.36 15.83 -12.40
CA LEU A 74 -10.76 14.54 -12.75
C LEU A 74 -10.08 13.88 -11.55
N HIS A 75 -10.90 13.40 -10.63
CA HIS A 75 -10.38 12.81 -9.38
C HIS A 75 -9.75 11.43 -9.55
N ASP A 76 -9.93 10.79 -10.71
CA ASP A 76 -9.52 9.40 -10.93
C ASP A 76 -10.00 8.44 -9.84
N ILE A 77 -11.18 8.71 -9.31
CA ILE A 77 -11.97 7.86 -8.42
C ILE A 77 -13.23 7.44 -9.19
N GLN A 78 -13.76 6.26 -8.91
CA GLN A 78 -15.00 5.79 -9.53
C GLN A 78 -16.19 6.68 -9.13
N ASP A 79 -17.11 6.95 -10.06
CA ASP A 79 -18.21 7.90 -9.86
C ASP A 79 -19.13 7.50 -8.68
N TRP A 80 -19.41 6.19 -8.53
CA TRP A 80 -20.22 5.68 -7.40
C TRP A 80 -19.53 5.85 -6.03
N LEU A 81 -18.18 5.91 -6.00
CA LEU A 81 -17.39 6.02 -4.78
C LEU A 81 -17.12 7.49 -4.40
N TRP A 82 -17.13 8.41 -5.38
CA TRP A 82 -16.77 9.81 -5.15
C TRP A 82 -17.65 10.52 -4.10
N PRO A 83 -18.98 10.35 -4.04
CA PRO A 83 -19.79 10.92 -2.96
C PRO A 83 -19.38 10.43 -1.56
N LYS A 84 -19.17 9.12 -1.39
CA LYS A 84 -18.71 8.52 -0.12
C LYS A 84 -17.31 8.98 0.26
N TRP A 85 -16.45 9.19 -0.75
CA TRP A 85 -15.10 9.72 -0.60
C TRP A 85 -15.12 11.15 -0.04
N LYS A 86 -15.97 12.00 -0.59
CA LYS A 86 -16.16 13.39 -0.11
C LYS A 86 -16.75 13.43 1.29
N GLU A 87 -17.74 12.60 1.57
CA GLU A 87 -18.34 12.50 2.91
C GLU A 87 -17.30 12.13 3.98
N SER A 88 -16.45 11.14 3.69
CA SER A 88 -15.43 10.65 4.63
C SER A 88 -14.25 11.58 4.83
N LEU A 89 -13.81 12.29 3.78
CA LEU A 89 -12.56 13.08 3.78
C LEU A 89 -12.82 14.59 3.82
N GLY A 90 -14.05 15.02 3.59
CA GLY A 90 -14.41 16.44 3.59
C GLY A 90 -13.55 17.28 2.63
N LYS A 91 -12.97 18.34 3.15
CA LYS A 91 -12.10 19.27 2.42
C LYS A 91 -10.81 18.64 1.87
N ASP A 92 -10.40 17.49 2.40
CA ASP A 92 -9.18 16.81 1.98
C ASP A 92 -9.41 15.83 0.82
N ALA A 93 -10.66 15.61 0.41
CA ALA A 93 -11.05 14.61 -0.60
C ALA A 93 -10.29 14.76 -1.92
N GLU A 94 -10.17 15.97 -2.45
CA GLU A 94 -9.47 16.25 -3.71
C GLU A 94 -7.95 16.06 -3.58
N ASN A 95 -7.36 16.57 -2.50
CA ASN A 95 -5.93 16.45 -2.25
C ASN A 95 -5.51 14.97 -2.08
N VAL A 96 -6.34 14.18 -1.41
CA VAL A 96 -6.09 12.74 -1.25
C VAL A 96 -6.22 12.03 -2.60
N ALA A 97 -7.28 12.32 -3.38
CA ALA A 97 -7.44 11.77 -4.73
C ALA A 97 -6.26 12.12 -5.66
N TYR A 98 -5.81 13.39 -5.65
CA TYR A 98 -4.62 13.83 -6.39
C TYR A 98 -3.35 13.08 -5.94
N THR A 99 -3.20 12.84 -4.63
CA THR A 99 -2.08 12.09 -4.10
C THR A 99 -2.07 10.63 -4.56
N LEU A 100 -3.25 10.02 -4.78
CA LEU A 100 -3.37 8.66 -5.30
C LEU A 100 -2.87 8.51 -6.74
N LYS A 101 -2.78 9.58 -7.53
CA LYS A 101 -2.18 9.58 -8.87
C LYS A 101 -0.66 9.39 -8.83
N LYS A 102 -0.02 9.73 -7.72
CA LYS A 102 1.44 9.66 -7.55
C LYS A 102 1.89 8.28 -7.11
N ARG A 103 3.11 7.90 -7.48
CA ARG A 103 3.73 6.68 -6.98
C ARG A 103 3.87 6.70 -5.45
N ALA A 104 3.61 5.58 -4.80
CA ALA A 104 3.80 5.46 -3.36
C ALA A 104 5.28 5.51 -2.97
N ASN A 105 5.57 6.18 -1.87
CA ASN A 105 6.84 6.06 -1.20
C ASN A 105 7.00 4.64 -0.62
N ILE A 106 8.24 4.23 -0.42
CA ILE A 106 8.57 2.98 0.26
C ILE A 106 9.00 3.33 1.67
N PHE A 107 8.37 2.68 2.64
CA PHE A 107 8.69 2.85 4.05
C PHE A 107 9.22 1.55 4.65
N LEU A 108 10.15 1.70 5.58
CA LEU A 108 10.65 0.62 6.42
C LEU A 108 10.24 0.91 7.86
N ARG A 109 9.90 -0.14 8.59
CA ARG A 109 9.73 -0.09 10.03
C ARG A 109 11.01 -0.57 10.68
N VAL A 110 11.55 0.24 11.57
CA VAL A 110 12.65 -0.15 12.45
C VAL A 110 12.15 -1.15 13.50
N ASN A 111 12.87 -2.23 13.68
CA ASN A 111 12.60 -3.21 14.72
C ASN A 111 13.25 -2.79 16.03
N THR A 112 12.49 -2.18 16.91
CA THR A 112 12.99 -1.66 18.21
C THR A 112 13.40 -2.75 19.19
N ASN A 113 13.20 -4.05 18.87
CA ASN A 113 13.80 -5.16 19.61
C ASN A 113 15.27 -5.40 19.24
N LYS A 114 15.73 -4.86 18.09
CA LYS A 114 17.07 -5.13 17.55
C LYS A 114 17.95 -3.89 17.41
N GLY A 115 17.36 -2.70 17.42
CA GLY A 115 18.11 -1.45 17.29
C GLY A 115 17.20 -0.23 17.18
N ASN A 116 17.82 0.89 16.86
CA ASN A 116 17.15 2.18 16.71
C ASN A 116 17.21 2.69 15.26
N ARG A 117 16.69 3.90 15.02
CA ARG A 117 16.65 4.51 13.68
C ARG A 117 18.03 4.81 13.13
N GLU A 118 18.91 5.35 13.94
CA GLU A 118 20.28 5.74 13.59
C GLU A 118 21.04 4.50 13.10
N GLN A 119 21.08 3.45 13.89
CA GLN A 119 21.71 2.17 13.52
C GLN A 119 21.12 1.56 12.24
N SER A 120 19.81 1.71 12.07
CA SER A 120 19.13 1.21 10.87
C SER A 120 19.51 1.99 9.61
N ILE A 121 19.62 3.32 9.71
CA ILE A 121 20.06 4.20 8.62
C ILE A 121 21.50 3.87 8.24
N ASP A 122 22.41 3.80 9.20
CA ASP A 122 23.82 3.48 8.97
C ASP A 122 24.00 2.10 8.30
N THR A 123 23.20 1.11 8.74
CA THR A 123 23.26 -0.24 8.17
C THR A 123 22.71 -0.26 6.74
N LEU A 124 21.64 0.48 6.46
CA LEU A 124 21.06 0.61 5.12
C LEU A 124 22.00 1.34 4.15
N GLU A 125 22.66 2.40 4.64
CA GLU A 125 23.58 3.21 3.84
C GLU A 125 24.79 2.41 3.36
N LYS A 126 25.34 1.53 4.19
CA LYS A 126 26.42 0.58 3.82
C LYS A 126 26.03 -0.31 2.65
N ASP A 127 24.74 -0.61 2.49
CA ASP A 127 24.19 -1.37 1.36
C ASP A 127 23.76 -0.47 0.18
N GLY A 128 24.03 0.85 0.26
CA GLY A 128 23.67 1.86 -0.74
C GLY A 128 22.15 2.13 -0.79
N ILE A 129 21.49 2.08 0.34
CA ILE A 129 20.09 2.43 0.53
C ILE A 129 20.03 3.70 1.37
N ILE A 130 19.55 4.80 0.77
CA ILE A 130 19.39 6.07 1.48
C ILE A 130 17.97 6.16 2.02
N SER A 131 17.83 6.52 3.29
CA SER A 131 16.55 6.66 3.96
C SER A 131 16.53 7.85 4.90
N GLU A 132 15.35 8.39 5.13
CA GLU A 132 15.09 9.56 5.98
C GLU A 132 14.07 9.17 7.08
N PRO A 133 14.22 9.66 8.32
CA PRO A 133 13.21 9.50 9.34
C PRO A 133 11.86 10.08 8.90
N HIS A 134 10.77 9.36 9.20
CA HIS A 134 9.44 9.91 9.02
C HIS A 134 9.14 10.93 10.13
N PRO A 135 8.62 12.12 9.83
CA PRO A 135 8.45 13.19 10.83
C PRO A 135 7.50 12.81 11.98
N ASN A 136 6.41 12.08 11.66
CA ASN A 136 5.33 11.80 12.60
C ASN A 136 5.26 10.34 13.08
N VAL A 137 6.10 9.44 12.57
CA VAL A 137 6.09 8.01 12.92
C VAL A 137 7.49 7.59 13.34
N CYS A 138 7.71 7.47 14.63
CA CYS A 138 9.05 7.30 15.23
C CYS A 138 9.77 6.01 14.78
N THR A 139 9.06 4.99 14.33
CA THR A 139 9.65 3.74 13.83
C THR A 139 9.85 3.73 12.32
N ALA A 140 9.33 4.73 11.59
CA ALA A 140 9.32 4.71 10.14
C ALA A 140 10.53 5.42 9.52
N LEU A 141 11.09 4.79 8.49
CA LEU A 141 12.09 5.35 7.59
C LEU A 141 11.51 5.41 6.18
N LYS A 142 11.58 6.56 5.52
CA LYS A 142 11.24 6.73 4.11
C LYS A 142 12.46 6.46 3.26
N VAL A 143 12.38 5.49 2.35
CA VAL A 143 13.48 5.17 1.43
C VAL A 143 13.45 6.13 0.25
N THR A 144 14.55 6.88 0.05
CA THR A 144 14.71 7.86 -1.03
C THR A 144 15.54 7.31 -2.19
N LYS A 145 16.51 6.41 -1.91
CA LYS A 145 17.36 5.78 -2.93
C LYS A 145 17.63 4.32 -2.60
N GLY A 146 17.87 3.50 -3.63
CA GLY A 146 18.30 2.10 -3.44
C GLY A 146 17.19 1.11 -3.06
N SER A 147 15.93 1.48 -3.21
CA SER A 147 14.76 0.68 -2.76
C SER A 147 14.76 -0.79 -3.25
N ARG A 148 15.38 -1.09 -4.39
CA ARG A 148 15.47 -2.45 -4.94
C ARG A 148 16.40 -3.36 -4.15
N LYS A 149 17.34 -2.77 -3.42
CA LYS A 149 18.36 -3.50 -2.65
C LYS A 149 17.81 -3.94 -1.28
N ILE A 150 16.66 -3.42 -0.82
CA ILE A 150 16.13 -3.60 0.54
C ILE A 150 16.12 -5.08 0.94
N ARG A 151 15.50 -5.96 0.13
CA ARG A 151 15.37 -7.39 0.48
C ARG A 151 16.71 -8.13 0.58
N ASN A 152 17.74 -7.60 -0.09
CA ASN A 152 19.09 -8.15 -0.09
C ASN A 152 20.01 -7.48 0.94
N SER A 153 19.57 -6.38 1.56
CA SER A 153 20.34 -5.64 2.55
C SER A 153 20.55 -6.43 3.83
N GLN A 154 21.63 -6.13 4.52
CA GLN A 154 21.92 -6.70 5.83
C GLN A 154 20.82 -6.31 6.85
N ALA A 155 20.38 -5.06 6.85
CA ALA A 155 19.33 -4.59 7.73
C ALA A 155 18.03 -5.40 7.60
N TYR A 156 17.62 -5.78 6.37
CA TYR A 156 16.43 -6.59 6.16
C TYR A 156 16.66 -8.07 6.51
N LYS A 157 17.79 -8.65 6.11
CA LYS A 157 18.11 -10.06 6.35
C LYS A 157 18.26 -10.40 7.84
N THR A 158 18.78 -9.46 8.63
CA THR A 158 18.90 -9.62 10.09
C THR A 158 17.62 -9.28 10.84
N GLY A 159 16.61 -8.71 10.15
CA GLY A 159 15.35 -8.29 10.76
C GLY A 159 15.47 -7.00 11.59
N LEU A 160 16.50 -6.19 11.34
CA LEU A 160 16.62 -4.84 11.89
C LEU A 160 15.56 -3.91 11.32
N VAL A 161 15.18 -4.11 10.05
CA VAL A 161 14.07 -3.41 9.41
C VAL A 161 13.08 -4.37 8.76
N GLU A 162 11.82 -3.93 8.64
CA GLU A 162 10.74 -4.62 7.94
C GLU A 162 10.09 -3.67 6.93
N ILE A 163 9.69 -4.17 5.75
CA ILE A 163 8.94 -3.35 4.77
C ILE A 163 7.51 -3.20 5.28
N GLN A 164 7.14 -1.99 5.70
CA GLN A 164 5.80 -1.68 6.20
C GLN A 164 5.49 -0.21 5.99
N ASP A 165 4.25 0.08 5.58
CA ASP A 165 3.77 1.45 5.38
C ASP A 165 3.76 2.24 6.70
N ALA A 166 4.04 3.55 6.62
CA ALA A 166 4.05 4.40 7.79
C ALA A 166 2.68 4.48 8.49
N SER A 167 1.57 4.49 7.73
CA SER A 167 0.22 4.46 8.28
C SER A 167 -0.08 3.17 9.07
N SER A 168 0.40 2.01 8.56
CA SER A 168 0.27 0.74 9.27
C SER A 168 1.12 0.68 10.55
N GLN A 169 2.23 1.39 10.60
CA GLN A 169 3.04 1.55 11.82
C GLN A 169 2.33 2.48 12.81
N ALA A 170 1.81 3.60 12.32
CA ALA A 170 1.08 4.58 13.15
C ALA A 170 -0.13 3.95 13.85
N SER A 171 -0.89 3.06 13.18
CA SER A 171 -2.04 2.38 13.79
C SER A 171 -1.67 1.53 15.01
N VAL A 172 -0.46 0.94 15.04
CA VAL A 172 0.04 0.22 16.22
C VAL A 172 0.53 1.19 17.29
N LEU A 173 1.23 2.24 16.90
CA LEU A 173 1.76 3.24 17.83
C LEU A 173 0.68 4.09 18.50
N SER A 174 -0.54 4.16 17.93
CA SER A 174 -1.68 4.86 18.52
C SER A 174 -2.38 4.09 19.64
N ILE A 175 -2.02 2.82 19.85
CA ILE A 175 -2.63 2.00 20.91
C ILE A 175 -2.09 2.47 22.27
N ASN A 176 -3.01 2.72 23.21
CA ASN A 176 -2.63 3.08 24.58
C ASN A 176 -1.99 1.87 25.29
N LEU A 177 -0.81 2.10 25.91
CA LEU A 177 -0.02 1.05 26.57
C LEU A 177 -0.61 0.51 27.89
N ASN A 178 -1.65 1.12 28.44
CA ASN A 178 -2.24 0.72 29.72
C ASN A 178 -3.08 -0.59 29.63
N GLN A 179 -2.73 -1.48 28.69
CA GLN A 179 -3.40 -2.77 28.51
C GLN A 179 -2.65 -3.88 29.25
N ASN A 180 -3.33 -4.54 30.17
CA ASN A 180 -2.85 -5.73 30.86
C ASN A 180 -3.41 -6.98 30.18
N GLY A 181 -2.55 -7.97 29.93
CA GLY A 181 -2.96 -9.26 29.40
C GLY A 181 -2.44 -9.58 28.01
N PRO A 182 -2.75 -10.78 27.49
CA PRO A 182 -2.31 -11.22 26.17
C PRO A 182 -2.90 -10.37 25.05
N ILE A 183 -2.13 -10.17 23.97
CA ILE A 183 -2.54 -9.41 22.81
C ILE A 183 -2.81 -10.37 21.64
N LEU A 184 -3.95 -10.19 20.98
CA LEU A 184 -4.34 -10.91 19.78
C LEU A 184 -4.37 -9.97 18.58
N ASP A 185 -3.63 -10.30 17.52
CA ASP A 185 -3.84 -9.77 16.17
C ASP A 185 -4.85 -10.70 15.48
N PHE A 186 -6.12 -10.27 15.39
CA PHE A 186 -7.23 -11.14 14.99
C PHE A 186 -7.31 -11.35 13.47
N CYS A 187 -6.79 -10.41 12.69
CA CYS A 187 -6.74 -10.48 11.22
C CYS A 187 -5.28 -10.34 10.72
N ALA A 188 -4.38 -11.16 11.25
CA ALA A 188 -2.93 -10.98 11.13
C ALA A 188 -2.39 -10.98 9.69
N GLY A 189 -3.04 -11.68 8.76
CA GLY A 189 -2.58 -11.78 7.38
C GLY A 189 -1.11 -12.23 7.31
N GLY A 190 -0.27 -11.48 6.58
CA GLY A 190 1.18 -11.74 6.53
C GLY A 190 1.96 -11.38 7.80
N GLY A 191 1.30 -10.98 8.89
CA GLY A 191 1.88 -10.73 10.21
C GLY A 191 2.61 -9.39 10.37
N GLY A 192 2.45 -8.45 9.43
CA GLY A 192 3.15 -7.17 9.49
C GLY A 192 2.85 -6.38 10.77
N LYS A 193 1.57 -6.38 11.19
CA LYS A 193 1.10 -5.71 12.41
C LYS A 193 1.40 -6.53 13.65
N ALA A 194 1.27 -7.87 13.61
CA ALA A 194 1.70 -8.74 14.71
C ALA A 194 3.16 -8.52 15.09
N LEU A 195 4.08 -8.42 14.11
CA LEU A 195 5.48 -8.10 14.33
C LEU A 195 5.68 -6.67 14.90
N ALA A 196 4.86 -5.72 14.49
CA ALA A 196 4.89 -4.36 15.02
C ALA A 196 4.41 -4.32 16.48
N LEU A 197 3.31 -5.00 16.79
CA LEU A 197 2.77 -5.15 18.14
C LEU A 197 3.80 -5.78 19.08
N ASN A 198 4.47 -6.87 18.66
CA ASN A 198 5.54 -7.49 19.46
C ASN A 198 6.67 -6.50 19.74
N ALA A 199 7.14 -5.76 18.74
CA ALA A 199 8.21 -4.78 18.93
C ALA A 199 7.78 -3.60 19.81
N TYR A 200 6.50 -3.23 19.81
CA TYR A 200 5.96 -2.11 20.59
C TYR A 200 5.70 -2.50 22.05
N PHE A 201 4.98 -3.60 22.27
CA PHE A 201 4.55 -4.04 23.60
C PHE A 201 5.61 -4.89 24.34
N LYS A 202 6.64 -5.38 23.65
CA LYS A 202 7.72 -6.22 24.22
C LYS A 202 7.20 -7.51 24.86
N GLN A 203 6.11 -8.07 24.35
CA GLN A 203 5.50 -9.30 24.87
C GLN A 203 5.06 -10.21 23.71
N PRO A 204 4.77 -11.51 23.98
CA PRO A 204 4.25 -12.45 22.99
C PRO A 204 2.94 -11.93 22.37
N ILE A 205 2.80 -12.10 21.06
CA ILE A 205 1.58 -11.75 20.33
C ILE A 205 0.94 -13.02 19.79
N TYR A 206 -0.34 -13.19 20.09
CA TYR A 206 -1.16 -14.19 19.43
C TYR A 206 -1.60 -13.68 18.08
N ALA A 207 -1.43 -14.48 17.02
CA ALA A 207 -1.79 -14.12 15.66
C ALA A 207 -2.80 -15.11 15.10
N HIS A 208 -3.93 -14.59 14.66
CA HIS A 208 -5.01 -15.34 14.03
C HIS A 208 -5.34 -14.72 12.67
N ASP A 209 -5.75 -15.56 11.73
CA ASP A 209 -6.41 -15.15 10.48
C ASP A 209 -7.36 -16.27 10.07
N ALA A 210 -8.58 -15.91 9.66
CA ALA A 210 -9.59 -16.88 9.20
C ALA A 210 -9.07 -17.70 8.00
N ASN A 211 -8.22 -17.09 7.16
CA ASN A 211 -7.47 -17.78 6.11
C ASN A 211 -6.02 -18.02 6.54
N VAL A 212 -5.76 -19.16 7.14
CA VAL A 212 -4.45 -19.57 7.65
C VAL A 212 -3.33 -19.46 6.61
N GLN A 213 -3.64 -19.63 5.32
CA GLN A 213 -2.66 -19.53 4.24
C GLN A 213 -2.05 -18.11 4.11
N ARG A 214 -2.75 -17.10 4.57
CA ARG A 214 -2.21 -15.73 4.60
C ARG A 214 -1.07 -15.57 5.59
N MET A 215 -1.00 -16.42 6.61
CA MET A 215 0.04 -16.44 7.65
C MET A 215 1.25 -17.31 7.30
N LYS A 216 1.31 -17.95 6.12
CA LYS A 216 2.36 -18.92 5.76
C LYS A 216 3.79 -18.40 5.93
N ASP A 217 4.02 -17.11 5.66
CA ASP A 217 5.33 -16.47 5.74
C ASP A 217 5.64 -15.91 7.15
N LEU A 218 4.64 -15.85 8.04
CA LEU A 218 4.77 -15.25 9.36
C LEU A 218 5.82 -15.94 10.24
N PRO A 219 5.92 -17.30 10.30
CA PRO A 219 6.96 -17.95 11.12
C PRO A 219 8.38 -17.56 10.72
N LEU A 220 8.67 -17.50 9.42
CA LEU A 220 9.99 -17.10 8.93
C LEU A 220 10.29 -15.62 9.22
N ARG A 221 9.29 -14.75 9.08
CA ARG A 221 9.40 -13.33 9.40
C ARG A 221 9.60 -13.11 10.91
N ALA A 222 8.86 -13.83 11.76
CA ALA A 222 9.01 -13.79 13.21
C ALA A 222 10.41 -14.23 13.65
N LYS A 223 10.91 -15.36 13.10
CA LYS A 223 12.29 -15.82 13.34
C LYS A 223 13.31 -14.76 12.93
N ARG A 224 13.18 -14.18 11.75
CA ARG A 224 14.09 -13.13 11.24
C ARG A 224 14.09 -11.89 12.15
N SER A 225 12.92 -11.45 12.58
CA SER A 225 12.78 -10.27 13.44
C SER A 225 13.09 -10.53 14.92
N GLY A 226 13.21 -11.81 15.35
CA GLY A 226 13.35 -12.18 16.76
C GLY A 226 12.08 -11.92 17.57
N SER A 227 10.90 -12.01 16.92
CA SER A 227 9.61 -11.76 17.55
C SER A 227 8.96 -13.05 18.05
N ASP A 228 8.41 -13.03 19.29
CA ASP A 228 7.59 -14.14 19.81
C ASP A 228 6.15 -13.98 19.29
N ILE A 229 5.84 -14.72 18.22
CA ILE A 229 4.51 -14.75 17.61
C ILE A 229 3.93 -16.15 17.74
N ARG A 230 2.75 -16.25 18.35
CA ARG A 230 2.02 -17.49 18.60
C ARG A 230 0.81 -17.58 17.69
N ILE A 231 0.90 -18.42 16.65
CA ILE A 231 -0.20 -18.63 15.72
C ILE A 231 -1.31 -19.42 16.38
N VAL A 232 -2.54 -18.89 16.32
CA VAL A 232 -3.74 -19.51 16.91
C VAL A 232 -4.75 -19.79 15.80
N LYS A 233 -5.25 -21.03 15.75
CA LYS A 233 -6.35 -21.43 14.86
C LYS A 233 -7.70 -20.99 15.45
N SER A 234 -8.70 -20.76 14.62
CA SER A 234 -10.05 -20.34 15.06
C SER A 234 -10.63 -21.21 16.18
N ALA A 235 -10.46 -22.54 16.08
CA ALA A 235 -10.96 -23.49 17.10
C ALA A 235 -10.26 -23.36 18.48
N ASN A 236 -9.11 -22.67 18.55
CA ASN A 236 -8.31 -22.53 19.76
C ASN A 236 -8.36 -21.07 20.32
N LEU A 237 -9.17 -20.21 19.74
CA LEU A 237 -9.40 -18.87 20.28
C LEU A 237 -10.12 -19.00 21.64
N LYS A 238 -9.64 -18.24 22.61
CA LYS A 238 -10.17 -18.28 23.99
C LYS A 238 -10.98 -17.01 24.25
N LYS A 239 -12.24 -17.17 24.59
CA LYS A 239 -13.09 -16.05 25.00
C LYS A 239 -12.57 -15.41 26.29
N SER A 240 -12.69 -14.09 26.39
CA SER A 240 -12.31 -13.31 27.58
C SER A 240 -10.86 -13.56 28.08
N PHE A 241 -9.97 -13.98 27.17
CA PHE A 241 -8.58 -14.27 27.51
C PHE A 241 -7.64 -13.11 27.15
N TYR A 242 -7.95 -12.37 26.07
CA TYR A 242 -7.09 -11.34 25.54
C TYR A 242 -7.42 -10.00 26.18
N GLY A 243 -6.38 -9.31 26.67
CA GLY A 243 -6.51 -7.93 27.18
C GLY A 243 -6.63 -6.90 26.06
N LEU A 244 -6.12 -7.23 24.85
CA LEU A 244 -6.24 -6.42 23.66
C LEU A 244 -6.48 -7.33 22.45
N VAL A 245 -7.53 -7.04 21.69
CA VAL A 245 -7.79 -7.64 20.37
C VAL A 245 -7.61 -6.57 19.32
N PHE A 246 -6.59 -6.72 18.49
CA PHE A 246 -6.28 -5.82 17.38
C PHE A 246 -6.92 -6.34 16.09
N CYS A 247 -7.83 -5.57 15.51
CA CYS A 247 -8.60 -5.95 14.32
C CYS A 247 -8.19 -5.09 13.10
N ASP A 248 -7.20 -5.55 12.32
CA ASP A 248 -6.90 -5.01 10.99
C ASP A 248 -7.76 -5.72 9.95
N VAL A 249 -9.03 -5.38 9.93
CA VAL A 249 -10.06 -6.08 9.14
C VAL A 249 -9.86 -5.92 7.63
N PRO A 250 -10.34 -6.87 6.81
CA PRO A 250 -10.38 -6.71 5.36
C PRO A 250 -11.07 -5.40 4.96
N CYS A 251 -10.47 -4.66 4.06
CA CYS A 251 -10.97 -3.34 3.64
C CYS A 251 -10.87 -3.17 2.12
N SER A 252 -11.29 -2.00 1.62
CA SER A 252 -11.22 -1.64 0.19
C SER A 252 -9.80 -1.65 -0.39
N GLY A 253 -8.78 -1.65 0.46
CA GLY A 253 -7.39 -1.56 0.02
C GLY A 253 -6.98 -0.16 -0.46
N SER A 254 -7.78 0.89 -0.20
CA SER A 254 -7.50 2.26 -0.68
C SER A 254 -6.11 2.77 -0.31
N GLY A 255 -5.59 2.42 0.85
CA GLY A 255 -4.21 2.72 1.25
C GLY A 255 -3.13 2.08 0.38
N ALA A 256 -3.47 1.04 -0.40
CA ALA A 256 -2.55 0.37 -1.32
C ALA A 256 -2.68 0.83 -2.78
N TRP A 257 -3.71 1.61 -3.16
CA TRP A 257 -3.99 1.96 -4.57
C TRP A 257 -2.85 2.72 -5.27
N ARG A 258 -2.00 3.40 -4.54
CA ARG A 258 -0.78 3.99 -5.11
C ARG A 258 0.24 2.93 -5.57
N ARG A 259 0.24 1.75 -4.95
CA ARG A 259 1.12 0.60 -5.26
C ARG A 259 0.44 -0.41 -6.17
N ASP A 260 -0.86 -0.60 -5.96
CA ASP A 260 -1.74 -1.49 -6.70
C ASP A 260 -2.94 -0.70 -7.24
N PRO A 261 -2.75 0.04 -8.34
CA PRO A 261 -3.80 0.90 -8.88
C PRO A 261 -4.96 0.12 -9.51
N GLU A 262 -4.79 -1.15 -9.86
CA GLU A 262 -5.86 -2.02 -10.35
C GLU A 262 -6.94 -2.21 -9.27
N GLY A 263 -6.54 -2.37 -8.01
CA GLY A 263 -7.44 -2.52 -6.87
C GLY A 263 -8.49 -1.40 -6.79
N LYS A 264 -8.12 -0.18 -7.17
CA LYS A 264 -9.03 0.96 -7.24
C LYS A 264 -10.18 0.73 -8.23
N TRP A 265 -9.90 0.15 -9.39
CA TRP A 265 -10.86 -0.03 -10.48
C TRP A 265 -11.63 -1.35 -10.39
N SER A 266 -11.07 -2.36 -9.73
CA SER A 266 -11.71 -3.65 -9.49
C SER A 266 -12.68 -3.64 -8.29
N LEU A 267 -12.65 -2.59 -7.47
CA LEU A 267 -13.61 -2.38 -6.38
C LEU A 267 -14.96 -1.98 -6.99
N THR A 268 -15.96 -2.83 -6.85
CA THR A 268 -17.36 -2.51 -7.20
C THR A 268 -18.14 -2.10 -5.96
N GLN A 269 -19.28 -1.42 -6.16
CA GLN A 269 -20.16 -1.05 -5.05
C GLN A 269 -20.60 -2.28 -4.24
N LYS A 270 -20.98 -3.37 -4.91
CA LYS A 270 -21.34 -4.63 -4.25
C LYS A 270 -20.20 -5.22 -3.40
N LYS A 271 -18.96 -5.19 -3.91
CA LYS A 271 -17.79 -5.62 -3.13
C LYS A 271 -17.58 -4.74 -1.90
N TYR A 272 -17.76 -3.44 -2.04
CA TYR A 272 -17.65 -2.49 -0.94
C TYR A 272 -18.69 -2.76 0.14
N GLU A 273 -19.96 -2.96 -0.23
CA GLU A 273 -21.05 -3.28 0.69
C GLU A 273 -20.80 -4.62 1.43
N ASN A 274 -20.34 -5.65 0.71
CA ASN A 274 -19.97 -6.92 1.33
C ASN A 274 -18.80 -6.78 2.32
N LEU A 275 -17.83 -5.89 2.04
CA LEU A 275 -16.74 -5.61 2.97
C LEU A 275 -17.23 -4.97 4.27
N LEU A 276 -18.20 -4.07 4.21
CA LEU A 276 -18.78 -3.45 5.41
C LEU A 276 -19.46 -4.49 6.31
N LEU A 277 -20.27 -5.37 5.73
CA LEU A 277 -20.91 -6.48 6.47
C LEU A 277 -19.86 -7.41 7.10
N MET A 278 -18.82 -7.77 6.35
CA MET A 278 -17.73 -8.59 6.85
C MET A 278 -16.98 -7.91 8.01
N GLN A 279 -16.75 -6.60 7.94
CA GLN A 279 -16.10 -5.84 9.01
C GLN A 279 -16.94 -5.83 10.28
N GLU A 280 -18.25 -5.67 10.15
CA GLU A 280 -19.19 -5.73 11.28
C GLU A 280 -19.16 -7.11 11.94
N ASP A 281 -19.28 -8.20 11.17
CA ASP A 281 -19.22 -9.57 11.66
C ASP A 281 -17.91 -9.87 12.41
N ILE A 282 -16.78 -9.39 11.86
CA ILE A 282 -15.47 -9.55 12.50
C ILE A 282 -15.41 -8.81 13.83
N LEU A 283 -15.88 -7.56 13.88
CA LEU A 283 -15.87 -6.76 15.11
C LEU A 283 -16.76 -7.36 16.18
N VAL A 284 -17.96 -7.83 15.84
CA VAL A 284 -18.86 -8.54 16.76
C VAL A 284 -18.20 -9.80 17.29
N THR A 285 -17.54 -10.57 16.41
CA THR A 285 -16.82 -11.80 16.82
C THR A 285 -15.64 -11.48 17.74
N ALA A 286 -14.90 -10.44 17.46
CA ALA A 286 -13.71 -10.04 18.22
C ALA A 286 -14.06 -9.46 19.60
N ALA A 287 -15.28 -8.90 19.77
CA ALA A 287 -15.76 -8.33 21.02
C ALA A 287 -16.29 -9.38 22.00
N ASN A 288 -16.58 -10.60 21.56
CA ASN A 288 -17.09 -11.73 22.35
C ASN A 288 -16.00 -12.72 22.77
#